data_df3d87c8ae5fcd98c32957fb5f552962
#
_entry.id   df3d87c8ae5fcd98c32957fb5f552962
#
_cell.length_a   1.000
_cell.length_b   1.000
_cell.length_c   1.000
_cell.angle_alpha   90.00
_cell.angle_beta   90.00
_cell.angle_gamma   90.00
#
_symmetry.space_group_name_H-M   'P 1'
#
loop_
_entity.id
_entity.type
_entity.pdbx_description
1 polymer ?
#
loop_
_entity_poly.entity_id
_entity_poly.type
_entity_poly.pdbx_seq_one_letter_code
_entity_poly.pdbx_strand_id
1 'polypeptide(L)'
;TEDIFLYFGLGCRNVSKLYLPKDYDLNRLFDVFYKYKEIINHKKYSNNYDYNKAVFLMGGHNLTENGFLLMKEDSSIQSPVAVLYYEFYENIEKVKDYIDENLDLLQCVVCKNNITKKSTYFGETQKPNLWDYADNIDTIDFLISI
;
A
#
# COMPACT_ATOMS: atom_id res chain seq x y z
N THR A 1 -2.31 -9.50 2.25
CA THR A 1 -2.55 -8.99 3.63
C THR A 1 -1.25 -8.70 4.36
N GLU A 2 -0.26 -9.58 4.34
CA GLU A 2 1.07 -9.36 4.92
C GLU A 2 1.69 -8.07 4.40
N ASP A 3 1.64 -7.85 3.12
CA ASP A 3 2.16 -6.66 2.43
C ASP A 3 1.55 -5.34 2.95
N ILE A 4 0.38 -5.39 3.58
CA ILE A 4 -0.33 -4.21 4.11
C ILE A 4 -0.06 -4.04 5.61
N PHE A 5 -0.15 -5.14 6.40
CA PHE A 5 -0.27 -5.06 7.86
C PHE A 5 1.03 -5.32 8.62
N LEU A 6 2.00 -6.01 8.03
CA LEU A 6 3.29 -6.22 8.70
C LEU A 6 3.92 -4.87 9.05
N TYR A 7 4.59 -4.82 10.19
CA TYR A 7 5.18 -3.60 10.73
C TYR A 7 4.18 -2.43 10.86
N PHE A 8 2.89 -2.75 11.07
CA PHE A 8 1.80 -1.75 11.21
C PHE A 8 1.59 -0.86 9.97
N GLY A 9 1.99 -1.35 8.80
CA GLY A 9 1.95 -0.56 7.56
C GLY A 9 3.00 0.56 7.48
N LEU A 10 4.02 0.54 8.33
CA LEU A 10 5.05 1.59 8.43
C LEU A 10 6.32 1.30 7.63
N GLY A 11 6.47 0.08 7.10
CA GLY A 11 7.63 -0.25 6.28
C GLY A 11 7.56 0.44 4.90
N CYS A 12 8.71 0.86 4.36
CA CYS A 12 8.79 1.49 3.03
C CYS A 12 8.28 0.59 1.89
N ARG A 13 8.20 -0.70 2.11
CA ARG A 13 7.65 -1.69 1.15
C ARG A 13 6.22 -2.12 1.46
N ASN A 14 5.55 -1.50 2.45
CA ASN A 14 4.14 -1.77 2.70
C ASN A 14 3.26 -1.19 1.59
N VAL A 15 2.21 -1.93 1.25
CA VAL A 15 1.23 -1.48 0.26
C VAL A 15 0.35 -0.40 0.89
N SER A 16 0.39 0.80 0.31
CA SER A 16 -0.40 1.98 0.71
C SER A 16 -1.56 2.27 -0.24
N LYS A 17 -1.55 1.68 -1.44
CA LYS A 17 -2.58 1.89 -2.44
C LYS A 17 -2.90 0.62 -3.22
N LEU A 18 -4.17 0.45 -3.58
CA LEU A 18 -4.67 -0.62 -4.44
C LEU A 18 -5.23 -0.06 -5.74
N TYR A 19 -4.91 -0.70 -6.85
CA TYR A 19 -5.66 -0.56 -8.09
C TYR A 19 -6.58 -1.76 -8.25
N LEU A 20 -7.88 -1.51 -8.34
CA LEU A 20 -8.93 -2.53 -8.36
C LEU A 20 -9.67 -2.47 -9.69
N PRO A 21 -10.05 -3.61 -10.28
CA PRO A 21 -10.94 -3.60 -11.43
C PRO A 21 -12.23 -2.84 -11.11
N LYS A 22 -12.80 -2.16 -12.12
CA LYS A 22 -14.13 -1.57 -12.01
C LYS A 22 -15.12 -2.59 -11.46
N ASP A 23 -16.01 -2.13 -10.60
CA ASP A 23 -17.02 -2.96 -9.95
C ASP A 23 -16.49 -4.05 -8.98
N TYR A 24 -15.22 -3.95 -8.55
CA TYR A 24 -14.68 -4.86 -7.55
C TYR A 24 -15.38 -4.65 -6.19
N ASP A 25 -15.88 -5.75 -5.60
CA ASP A 25 -16.51 -5.72 -4.28
C ASP A 25 -15.46 -5.61 -3.16
N LEU A 26 -15.37 -4.44 -2.52
CA LEU A 26 -14.45 -4.17 -1.42
C LEU A 26 -14.68 -5.07 -0.19
N ASN A 27 -15.90 -5.60 0.02
CA ASN A 27 -16.18 -6.48 1.14
C ASN A 27 -15.31 -7.75 1.10
N ARG A 28 -14.98 -8.24 -0.08
CA ARG A 28 -14.07 -9.39 -0.25
C ARG A 28 -12.69 -9.15 0.33
N LEU A 29 -12.21 -7.91 0.33
CA LEU A 29 -10.94 -7.54 0.96
C LEU A 29 -11.06 -7.58 2.48
N PHE A 30 -12.16 -7.10 3.04
CA PHE A 30 -12.36 -7.09 4.49
C PHE A 30 -12.42 -8.49 5.08
N ASP A 31 -13.02 -9.45 4.41
CA ASP A 31 -13.01 -10.85 4.82
C ASP A 31 -11.58 -11.39 4.95
N VAL A 32 -10.74 -11.09 3.95
CA VAL A 32 -9.34 -11.52 3.95
C VAL A 32 -8.49 -10.75 4.98
N PHE A 33 -8.81 -9.48 5.22
CA PHE A 33 -8.10 -8.64 6.19
C PHE A 33 -8.41 -9.00 7.64
N TYR A 34 -9.56 -9.62 7.92
CA TYR A 34 -10.05 -9.88 9.27
C TYR A 34 -9.08 -10.65 10.16
N LYS A 35 -8.20 -11.47 9.59
CA LYS A 35 -7.14 -12.18 10.33
C LYS A 35 -6.16 -11.24 11.05
N TYR A 36 -6.10 -9.95 10.65
CA TYR A 36 -5.25 -8.93 11.24
C TYR A 36 -5.99 -8.00 12.21
N LYS A 37 -7.25 -8.30 12.55
CA LYS A 37 -8.09 -7.44 13.39
C LYS A 37 -7.43 -7.03 14.72
N GLU A 38 -6.59 -7.89 15.29
CA GLU A 38 -5.91 -7.62 16.56
C GLU A 38 -4.89 -6.45 16.49
N ILE A 39 -4.55 -5.98 15.29
CA ILE A 39 -3.66 -4.83 15.09
C ILE A 39 -4.20 -3.57 15.78
N ILE A 40 -5.53 -3.44 15.90
CA ILE A 40 -6.18 -2.30 16.54
C ILE A 40 -5.88 -2.21 18.04
N ASN A 41 -5.49 -3.30 18.68
CA ASN A 41 -5.12 -3.33 20.10
C ASN A 41 -3.78 -2.64 20.38
N HIS A 42 -2.98 -2.35 19.33
CA HIS A 42 -1.77 -1.59 19.46
C HIS A 42 -2.08 -0.08 19.51
N LYS A 43 -1.82 0.55 20.66
CA LYS A 43 -2.23 1.93 20.97
C LYS A 43 -1.84 2.97 19.91
N LYS A 44 -0.61 2.90 19.37
CA LYS A 44 -0.19 3.85 18.33
C LYS A 44 -0.93 3.65 17.03
N TYR A 45 -1.26 2.41 16.68
CA TYR A 45 -2.05 2.10 15.48
C TYR A 45 -3.50 2.58 15.64
N SER A 46 -4.15 2.25 16.77
CA SER A 46 -5.54 2.69 17.03
C SER A 46 -5.66 4.21 17.09
N ASN A 47 -4.70 4.91 17.69
CA ASN A 47 -4.70 6.36 17.69
C ASN A 47 -4.62 6.96 16.28
N ASN A 48 -3.83 6.37 15.39
CA ASN A 48 -3.77 6.79 13.97
C ASN A 48 -5.08 6.48 13.24
N TYR A 49 -5.66 5.31 13.50
CA TYR A 49 -6.96 4.93 12.93
C TYR A 49 -8.04 5.95 13.31
N ASP A 50 -8.20 6.25 14.60
CA ASP A 50 -9.18 7.20 15.11
C ASP A 50 -8.94 8.62 14.59
N TYR A 51 -7.68 9.06 14.60
CA TYR A 51 -7.29 10.37 14.09
C TYR A 51 -7.62 10.52 12.60
N ASN A 52 -7.18 9.59 11.76
CA ASN A 52 -7.41 9.66 10.32
C ASN A 52 -8.90 9.55 9.98
N LYS A 53 -9.64 8.71 10.71
CA LYS A 53 -11.10 8.61 10.58
C LYS A 53 -11.77 9.97 10.85
N ALA A 54 -11.41 10.61 11.96
CA ALA A 54 -11.97 11.93 12.31
C ALA A 54 -11.64 12.98 11.25
N VAL A 55 -10.37 13.06 10.81
CA VAL A 55 -9.91 14.03 9.80
C VAL A 55 -10.67 13.86 8.48
N PHE A 56 -10.78 12.63 7.98
CA PHE A 56 -11.45 12.38 6.72
C PHE A 56 -12.96 12.62 6.78
N LEU A 57 -13.62 12.23 7.88
CA LEU A 57 -15.05 12.49 8.07
C LEU A 57 -15.33 14.00 8.17
N MET A 58 -14.49 14.74 8.88
CA MET A 58 -14.60 16.21 8.95
C MET A 58 -14.35 16.87 7.60
N GLY A 59 -13.50 16.28 6.76
CA GLY A 59 -13.26 16.71 5.37
C GLY A 59 -14.37 16.31 4.39
N GLY A 60 -15.42 15.62 4.85
CA GLY A 60 -16.54 15.17 4.00
C GLY A 60 -16.20 14.00 3.07
N HIS A 61 -15.12 13.25 3.35
CA HIS A 61 -14.72 12.13 2.53
C HIS A 61 -15.54 10.87 2.84
N ASN A 62 -15.86 10.12 1.80
CA ASN A 62 -16.45 8.79 1.94
C ASN A 62 -15.37 7.78 2.36
N LEU A 63 -15.67 7.02 3.40
CA LEU A 63 -14.79 5.96 3.90
C LEU A 63 -15.54 4.63 3.91
N THR A 64 -14.80 3.57 3.61
CA THR A 64 -15.22 2.20 3.89
C THR A 64 -14.29 1.64 4.97
N GLU A 65 -14.83 0.99 6.01
CA GLU A 65 -14.05 0.58 7.18
C GLU A 65 -14.49 -0.77 7.74
N ASN A 66 -13.60 -1.43 8.48
CA ASN A 66 -13.87 -2.70 9.14
C ASN A 66 -13.51 -2.70 10.64
N GLY A 67 -13.35 -1.52 11.25
CA GLY A 67 -13.01 -1.33 12.66
C GLY A 67 -11.51 -1.31 12.96
N PHE A 68 -10.64 -1.60 11.99
CA PHE A 68 -9.17 -1.52 12.16
C PHE A 68 -8.42 -1.00 10.92
N LEU A 69 -9.08 -0.86 9.80
CA LEU A 69 -8.53 -0.28 8.57
C LEU A 69 -9.57 0.62 7.92
N LEU A 70 -9.14 1.79 7.48
CA LEU A 70 -9.91 2.70 6.65
C LEU A 70 -9.52 2.50 5.20
N MET A 71 -10.51 2.45 4.31
CA MET A 71 -10.28 2.48 2.86
C MET A 71 -10.91 3.74 2.28
N LYS A 72 -10.13 4.46 1.48
CA LYS A 72 -10.54 5.72 0.85
C LYS A 72 -10.19 5.68 -0.63
N GLU A 73 -11.14 6.07 -1.48
CA GLU A 73 -10.82 6.32 -2.88
C GLU A 73 -10.00 7.61 -2.98
N ASP A 74 -8.77 7.51 -3.50
CA ASP A 74 -7.82 8.61 -3.57
C ASP A 74 -6.78 8.38 -4.67
N SER A 75 -6.40 9.45 -5.38
CA SER A 75 -5.37 9.41 -6.42
C SER A 75 -3.96 9.41 -5.86
N SER A 76 -3.76 9.81 -4.61
CA SER A 76 -2.43 9.83 -3.96
C SER A 76 -1.84 8.42 -3.87
N ILE A 77 -0.51 8.32 -3.97
CA ILE A 77 0.21 7.03 -3.88
C ILE A 77 0.37 6.59 -2.42
N GLN A 78 0.65 7.54 -1.52
CA GLN A 78 0.95 7.26 -0.12
C GLN A 78 -0.25 7.52 0.76
N SER A 79 -0.66 6.51 1.52
CA SER A 79 -1.69 6.63 2.55
C SER A 79 -1.07 6.70 3.95
N PRO A 80 -1.72 7.39 4.90
CA PRO A 80 -1.29 7.39 6.30
C PRO A 80 -1.53 6.02 6.97
N VAL A 81 -0.98 5.86 8.17
CA VAL A 81 -1.14 4.64 8.98
C VAL A 81 -2.61 4.32 9.21
N ALA A 82 -2.97 3.05 9.17
CA ALA A 82 -4.34 2.54 9.29
C ALA A 82 -5.29 2.97 8.16
N VAL A 83 -4.74 3.48 7.06
CA VAL A 83 -5.49 3.84 5.85
C VAL A 83 -4.91 3.12 4.65
N LEU A 84 -5.77 2.66 3.77
CA LEU A 84 -5.40 2.07 2.48
C LEU A 84 -6.15 2.84 1.38
N TYR A 85 -5.42 3.47 0.48
CA TYR A 85 -6.04 4.12 -0.67
C TYR A 85 -6.38 3.11 -1.75
N TYR A 86 -7.38 3.42 -2.56
CA TYR A 86 -7.69 2.63 -3.73
C TYR A 86 -8.20 3.49 -4.88
N GLU A 87 -8.06 3.00 -6.10
CA GLU A 87 -8.70 3.50 -7.31
C GLU A 87 -9.23 2.33 -8.13
N PHE A 88 -10.37 2.57 -8.78
CA PHE A 88 -10.89 1.63 -9.75
C PHE A 88 -10.31 1.91 -11.14
N TYR A 89 -9.93 0.86 -11.85
CA TYR A 89 -9.47 0.97 -13.22
C TYR A 89 -10.38 0.21 -14.19
N GLU A 90 -10.53 0.75 -15.39
CA GLU A 90 -11.18 0.09 -16.53
C GLU A 90 -10.15 -0.53 -17.48
N ASN A 91 -8.95 0.05 -17.55
CA ASN A 91 -7.88 -0.38 -18.42
C ASN A 91 -6.57 -0.48 -17.64
N ILE A 92 -6.03 -1.69 -17.55
CA ILE A 92 -4.78 -1.98 -16.82
C ILE A 92 -3.56 -1.31 -17.47
N GLU A 93 -3.56 -1.06 -18.77
CA GLU A 93 -2.42 -0.40 -19.43
C GLU A 93 -2.24 1.03 -18.94
N LYS A 94 -3.34 1.76 -18.67
CA LYS A 94 -3.27 3.10 -18.07
C LYS A 94 -2.65 3.06 -16.66
N VAL A 95 -2.92 2.00 -15.89
CA VAL A 95 -2.30 1.81 -14.57
C VAL A 95 -0.81 1.56 -14.71
N LYS A 96 -0.39 0.77 -15.69
CA LYS A 96 1.03 0.53 -15.98
C LYS A 96 1.74 1.82 -16.38
N ASP A 97 1.17 2.58 -17.32
CA ASP A 97 1.72 3.85 -17.77
C ASP A 97 1.93 4.80 -16.57
N TYR A 98 0.90 4.92 -15.71
CA TYR A 98 1.00 5.73 -14.50
C TYR A 98 2.09 5.23 -13.53
N ILE A 99 2.19 3.91 -13.32
CA ILE A 99 3.22 3.31 -12.48
C ILE A 99 4.62 3.60 -13.07
N ASP A 100 4.80 3.45 -14.37
CA ASP A 100 6.08 3.66 -15.04
C ASP A 100 6.51 5.13 -14.99
N GLU A 101 5.58 6.07 -15.10
CA GLU A 101 5.84 7.51 -14.93
C GLU A 101 6.23 7.89 -13.48
N ASN A 102 5.82 7.09 -12.49
CA ASN A 102 6.04 7.36 -11.06
C ASN A 102 6.96 6.34 -10.39
N LEU A 103 7.74 5.58 -11.14
CA LEU A 103 8.62 4.52 -10.61
C LEU A 103 9.57 5.02 -9.53
N ASP A 104 10.07 6.23 -9.64
CA ASP A 104 11.02 6.81 -8.68
C ASP A 104 10.38 7.05 -7.29
N LEU A 105 9.05 7.19 -7.25
CA LEU A 105 8.29 7.37 -6.01
C LEU A 105 7.89 6.04 -5.36
N LEU A 106 8.10 4.91 -6.06
CA LEU A 106 7.64 3.60 -5.63
C LEU A 106 8.83 2.73 -5.23
N GLN A 107 8.74 2.10 -4.06
CA GLN A 107 9.73 1.11 -3.62
C GLN A 107 9.49 -0.25 -4.28
N CYS A 108 8.24 -0.69 -4.37
CA CYS A 108 7.84 -1.91 -5.04
C CYS A 108 6.40 -1.84 -5.55
N VAL A 109 6.07 -2.69 -6.51
CA VAL A 109 4.73 -2.85 -7.09
C VAL A 109 4.29 -4.30 -6.92
N VAL A 110 3.23 -4.55 -6.17
CA VAL A 110 2.74 -5.90 -5.89
C VAL A 110 1.74 -6.33 -6.95
N CYS A 111 2.06 -7.37 -7.70
CA CYS A 111 1.21 -7.89 -8.76
C CYS A 111 1.48 -9.36 -9.06
N LYS A 112 0.51 -10.02 -9.71
CA LYS A 112 0.65 -11.43 -10.13
C LYS A 112 1.63 -11.59 -11.29
N ASN A 113 1.64 -10.65 -12.21
CA ASN A 113 2.50 -10.66 -13.41
C ASN A 113 3.50 -9.52 -13.31
N ASN A 114 4.72 -9.75 -13.74
CA ASN A 114 5.72 -8.68 -13.78
C ASN A 114 5.30 -7.61 -14.79
N ILE A 115 4.84 -6.47 -14.28
CA ILE A 115 4.40 -5.34 -15.10
C ILE A 115 5.45 -4.21 -15.14
N THR A 116 6.37 -4.19 -14.17
CA THR A 116 7.46 -3.21 -14.08
C THR A 116 8.72 -3.87 -13.48
N LYS A 117 9.87 -3.16 -13.54
CA LYS A 117 11.14 -3.60 -12.94
C LYS A 117 11.06 -3.74 -11.41
N LYS A 118 10.13 -3.06 -10.75
CA LYS A 118 9.91 -3.08 -9.30
C LYS A 118 8.79 -4.05 -8.89
N SER A 119 8.40 -4.96 -9.78
CA SER A 119 7.34 -5.93 -9.50
C SER A 119 7.76 -6.96 -8.45
N THR A 120 6.88 -7.20 -7.50
CA THR A 120 7.02 -8.17 -6.41
C THR A 120 5.75 -9.00 -6.32
N TYR A 121 5.85 -10.28 -5.97
CA TYR A 121 4.67 -11.13 -5.78
C TYR A 121 3.96 -10.83 -4.45
N PHE A 122 2.68 -11.23 -4.39
CA PHE A 122 1.87 -11.12 -3.17
C PHE A 122 2.51 -11.86 -2.01
N GLY A 123 2.64 -11.19 -0.86
CA GLY A 123 3.24 -11.75 0.36
C GLY A 123 4.78 -11.67 0.40
N GLU A 124 5.41 -11.03 -0.59
CA GLU A 124 6.87 -10.99 -0.70
C GLU A 124 7.47 -9.59 -0.44
N THR A 125 6.65 -8.56 -0.21
CA THR A 125 7.16 -7.19 -0.04
C THR A 125 8.15 -7.07 1.13
N GLN A 126 7.93 -7.83 2.20
CA GLN A 126 8.77 -7.81 3.41
C GLN A 126 9.90 -8.86 3.41
N LYS A 127 10.16 -9.46 2.25
CA LYS A 127 11.23 -10.45 2.03
C LYS A 127 12.15 -10.00 0.90
N PRO A 128 12.83 -8.84 1.03
CA PRO A 128 13.71 -8.33 -0.01
C PRO A 128 14.89 -9.29 -0.23
N ASN A 129 15.33 -9.41 -1.48
CA ASN A 129 16.58 -10.08 -1.82
C ASN A 129 17.79 -9.18 -1.49
N LEU A 130 18.99 -9.73 -1.58
CA LEU A 130 20.23 -8.97 -1.32
C LEU A 130 20.45 -7.82 -2.30
N TRP A 131 19.82 -7.85 -3.47
CA TRP A 131 19.91 -6.82 -4.52
C TRP A 131 18.70 -5.87 -4.54
N ASP A 132 17.75 -6.04 -3.61
CA ASP A 132 16.60 -5.13 -3.44
C ASP A 132 17.00 -3.98 -2.49
N TYR A 133 17.83 -3.06 -2.99
CA TYR A 133 18.34 -1.95 -2.20
C TYR A 133 17.23 -0.95 -1.79
N ALA A 134 17.42 -0.32 -0.63
CA ALA A 134 16.58 0.81 -0.23
C ALA A 134 16.68 1.93 -1.26
N ASP A 135 15.56 2.51 -1.63
CA ASP A 135 15.44 3.55 -2.67
C ASP A 135 16.04 3.15 -4.04
N ASN A 136 16.28 1.84 -4.23
CA ASN A 136 16.93 1.25 -5.41
C ASN A 136 18.35 1.79 -5.69
N ILE A 137 19.05 2.24 -4.66
CA ILE A 137 20.43 2.72 -4.74
C ILE A 137 21.36 1.62 -4.22
N ASP A 138 22.22 1.09 -5.09
CA ASP A 138 23.31 0.23 -4.67
C ASP A 138 24.33 1.05 -3.88
N THR A 139 24.28 0.93 -2.55
CA THR A 139 25.11 1.71 -1.63
C THR A 139 26.61 1.42 -1.82
N ILE A 140 26.96 0.18 -2.18
CA ILE A 140 28.38 -0.19 -2.37
C ILE A 140 28.89 0.42 -3.66
N ASP A 141 28.13 0.28 -4.75
CA ASP A 141 28.51 0.85 -6.04
C ASP A 141 28.61 2.39 -5.96
N PHE A 142 27.66 3.02 -5.26
CA PHE A 142 27.70 4.45 -4.96
C PHE A 142 28.98 4.84 -4.20
N LEU A 143 29.36 4.12 -3.14
CA LEU A 143 30.54 4.42 -2.33
C LEU A 143 31.86 4.19 -3.08
N ILE A 144 31.89 3.24 -4.02
CA ILE A 144 33.08 2.99 -4.85
C ILE A 144 33.23 4.06 -5.94
N SER A 145 32.14 4.69 -6.35
CA SER A 145 32.11 5.72 -7.40
C SER A 145 32.50 7.13 -6.94
N ILE A 146 32.65 7.33 -5.61
CA ILE A 146 33.14 8.58 -5.00
C ILE A 146 34.68 8.59 -4.95
#